data_eb43560df383851cff20094bb07e9e0b
#
_entry.id   eb43560df383851cff20094bb07e9e0b
#
_cell.length_a   1.000
_cell.length_b   1.000
_cell.length_c   1.000
_cell.angle_alpha   90.00
_cell.angle_beta   90.00
_cell.angle_gamma   90.00
#
_symmetry.space_group_name_H-M   'P 1'
#
loop_
_entity.id
_entity.type
_entity.pdbx_description
1 polymer ?
#
loop_
_entity_poly.entity_id
_entity_poly.type
_entity_poly.pdbx_seq_one_letter_code
_entity_poly.pdbx_strand_id
1 'polypeptide(L)'
;MIKDLCFEIIERCPNKCLFCSSRSSYDKQNIISFNKFKEVIDYFSRNGGIEELSLSGGEPMLHKDIYKMILYAKQKNIRVVLFTSGLKKMTVNDSTLKTIEMERQKDLEMVLKREPDNSFLIESINKHYDSLIKLQLQPFSSISKSDFKLLKEAGLFKIVFDMQAYTSEVDNYLMGRNHMNRCNVLDSIYNASLADILVDIHFVPMRPNVKELPELIELLSLININQINILKFVPQGRGRDNESSLKLSDEELMKFLSYLESNI
;
A
#
# COMPACT_ATOMS: atom_id res chain seq x y z
N MET A 1 13.13 22.37 -18.04
CA MET A 1 12.52 21.03 -17.82
C MET A 1 12.57 20.69 -16.32
N ILE A 2 11.45 20.27 -15.76
CA ILE A 2 11.37 19.79 -14.37
C ILE A 2 11.78 18.34 -14.36
N LYS A 3 12.77 17.97 -13.52
CA LYS A 3 13.24 16.58 -13.46
C LYS A 3 12.20 15.65 -12.83
N ASP A 4 11.64 16.07 -11.69
CA ASP A 4 10.62 15.32 -10.96
C ASP A 4 9.55 16.28 -10.44
N LEU A 5 8.28 15.93 -10.69
CA LEU A 5 7.12 16.61 -10.14
C LEU A 5 6.32 15.64 -9.27
N CYS A 6 6.33 15.84 -7.96
CA CYS A 6 5.46 15.11 -7.06
C CYS A 6 4.07 15.75 -7.04
N PHE A 7 3.02 14.96 -7.32
CA PHE A 7 1.66 15.42 -7.42
C PHE A 7 0.73 14.58 -6.53
N GLU A 8 0.27 15.18 -5.44
CA GLU A 8 -0.74 14.57 -4.57
C GLU A 8 -2.13 14.68 -5.22
N ILE A 9 -2.67 13.56 -5.67
CA ILE A 9 -3.94 13.51 -6.43
C ILE A 9 -5.17 13.23 -5.58
N ILE A 10 -4.98 12.78 -4.34
CA ILE A 10 -6.04 12.38 -3.41
C ILE A 10 -5.53 12.47 -1.97
N GLU A 11 -6.37 12.95 -1.03
CA GLU A 11 -6.05 12.92 0.40
C GLU A 11 -6.55 11.66 1.12
N ARG A 12 -7.52 10.94 0.52
CA ARG A 12 -8.04 9.70 1.12
C ARG A 12 -6.97 8.63 1.15
N CYS A 13 -6.83 7.96 2.32
CA CYS A 13 -5.86 6.89 2.51
C CYS A 13 -6.45 5.81 3.43
N PRO A 14 -6.25 4.50 3.18
CA PRO A 14 -6.67 3.45 4.07
C PRO A 14 -5.87 3.43 5.38
N ASN A 15 -4.66 3.97 5.35
CA ASN A 15 -3.75 4.02 6.48
C ASN A 15 -3.88 5.33 7.27
N LYS A 16 -3.41 5.29 8.53
CA LYS A 16 -3.31 6.45 9.40
C LYS A 16 -1.90 6.56 10.01
N CYS A 17 -0.88 6.55 9.12
CA CYS A 17 0.53 6.52 9.52
C CYS A 17 0.87 7.64 10.51
N LEU A 18 1.59 7.30 11.58
CA LEU A 18 1.98 8.25 12.62
C LEU A 18 2.95 9.33 12.12
N PHE A 19 3.70 9.05 11.07
CA PHE A 19 4.68 9.96 10.44
C PHE A 19 4.16 10.67 9.19
N CYS A 20 2.87 10.53 8.82
CA CYS A 20 2.32 11.09 7.59
C CYS A 20 2.38 12.63 7.58
N SER A 21 3.09 13.19 6.59
CA SER A 21 3.24 14.63 6.39
C SER A 21 1.95 15.33 5.97
N SER A 22 1.12 14.65 5.15
CA SER A 22 -0.14 15.19 4.59
C SER A 22 -1.36 14.97 5.48
N ARG A 23 -1.22 14.30 6.64
CA ARG A 23 -2.35 13.92 7.53
C ARG A 23 -3.48 13.18 6.81
N SER A 24 -3.14 12.42 5.78
CA SER A 24 -4.10 11.63 5.01
C SER A 24 -4.80 10.58 5.86
N SER A 25 -6.09 10.33 5.59
CA SER A 25 -6.93 9.35 6.30
C SER A 25 -8.14 8.99 5.43
N TYR A 26 -8.89 7.94 5.81
CA TYR A 26 -9.97 7.45 4.97
C TYR A 26 -11.19 8.40 4.88
N ASP A 27 -11.39 9.23 5.88
CA ASP A 27 -12.47 10.23 5.96
C ASP A 27 -12.22 11.49 5.10
N LYS A 28 -11.01 11.69 4.60
CA LYS A 28 -10.67 12.81 3.73
C LYS A 28 -11.40 12.74 2.40
N GLN A 29 -11.82 13.91 1.88
CA GLN A 29 -12.66 14.01 0.69
C GLN A 29 -11.98 14.69 -0.50
N ASN A 30 -10.86 15.40 -0.28
CA ASN A 30 -10.19 16.12 -1.36
C ASN A 30 -9.60 15.12 -2.36
N ILE A 31 -10.00 15.32 -3.61
CA ILE A 31 -9.60 14.52 -4.75
C ILE A 31 -9.52 15.43 -5.98
N ILE A 32 -8.46 15.30 -6.74
CA ILE A 32 -8.30 16.09 -7.96
C ILE A 32 -9.09 15.44 -9.10
N SER A 33 -9.80 16.22 -9.90
CA SER A 33 -10.48 15.67 -11.06
C SER A 33 -9.48 15.35 -12.18
N PHE A 34 -9.82 14.39 -13.05
CA PHE A 34 -8.98 14.09 -14.21
C PHE A 34 -8.76 15.30 -15.13
N ASN A 35 -9.78 16.16 -15.29
CA ASN A 35 -9.63 17.39 -16.08
C ASN A 35 -8.61 18.34 -15.45
N LYS A 36 -8.66 18.53 -14.12
CA LYS A 36 -7.68 19.38 -13.43
C LYS A 36 -6.27 18.80 -13.50
N PHE A 37 -6.14 17.49 -13.41
CA PHE A 37 -4.88 16.80 -13.62
C PHE A 37 -4.32 17.11 -15.03
N LYS A 38 -5.14 16.99 -16.08
CA LYS A 38 -4.74 17.30 -17.46
C LYS A 38 -4.27 18.76 -17.61
N GLU A 39 -5.01 19.71 -17.05
CA GLU A 39 -4.63 21.14 -17.08
C GLU A 39 -3.23 21.35 -16.53
N VAL A 40 -2.91 20.74 -15.38
CA VAL A 40 -1.59 20.84 -14.74
C VAL A 40 -0.51 20.20 -15.62
N ILE A 41 -0.73 18.98 -16.10
CA ILE A 41 0.25 18.31 -16.96
C ILE A 41 0.46 19.08 -18.28
N ASP A 42 -0.60 19.58 -18.90
CA ASP A 42 -0.50 20.37 -20.14
C ASP A 42 0.21 21.71 -19.91
N TYR A 43 0.01 22.35 -18.74
CA TYR A 43 0.75 23.57 -18.40
C TYR A 43 2.25 23.31 -18.35
N PHE A 44 2.69 22.30 -17.62
CA PHE A 44 4.11 21.98 -17.51
C PHE A 44 4.70 21.48 -18.84
N SER A 45 3.95 20.69 -19.60
CA SER A 45 4.39 20.21 -20.92
C SER A 45 4.67 21.36 -21.88
N ARG A 46 3.88 22.46 -21.81
CA ARG A 46 4.10 23.67 -22.63
C ARG A 46 5.21 24.57 -22.11
N ASN A 47 5.52 24.49 -20.81
CA ASN A 47 6.46 25.36 -20.13
C ASN A 47 7.75 24.63 -19.69
N GLY A 48 8.36 23.85 -20.59
CA GLY A 48 9.65 23.22 -20.39
C GLY A 48 9.62 21.71 -20.14
N GLY A 49 8.43 21.14 -19.92
CA GLY A 49 8.24 19.68 -19.75
C GLY A 49 8.57 19.15 -18.36
N ILE A 50 8.12 17.92 -18.13
CA ILE A 50 8.38 17.10 -16.93
C ILE A 50 9.08 15.83 -17.42
N GLU A 51 10.15 15.42 -16.79
CA GLU A 51 10.81 14.15 -17.09
C GLU A 51 10.14 12.99 -16.34
N GLU A 52 9.87 13.15 -15.04
CA GLU A 52 9.25 12.16 -14.19
C GLU A 52 8.11 12.77 -13.37
N LEU A 53 7.00 12.05 -13.27
CA LEU A 53 5.82 12.41 -12.51
C LEU A 53 5.59 11.39 -11.40
N SER A 54 5.78 11.83 -10.18
CA SER A 54 5.49 11.06 -8.97
C SER A 54 4.03 11.28 -8.57
N LEU A 55 3.16 10.28 -8.81
CA LEU A 55 1.77 10.29 -8.35
C LEU A 55 1.69 9.80 -6.91
N SER A 56 1.23 10.66 -6.02
CA SER A 56 1.20 10.47 -4.59
C SER A 56 -0.09 11.02 -3.97
N GLY A 57 -0.08 11.21 -2.66
CA GLY A 57 -1.15 11.80 -1.86
C GLY A 57 -1.46 10.95 -0.64
N GLY A 58 -2.74 10.62 -0.44
CA GLY A 58 -3.15 9.58 0.49
C GLY A 58 -2.81 8.21 -0.09
N GLU A 59 -3.78 7.60 -0.80
CA GLU A 59 -3.57 6.36 -1.54
C GLU A 59 -4.07 6.52 -2.99
N PRO A 60 -3.16 6.67 -3.96
CA PRO A 60 -3.55 6.87 -5.36
C PRO A 60 -4.38 5.74 -5.96
N MET A 61 -4.23 4.49 -5.48
CA MET A 61 -5.05 3.36 -5.94
C MET A 61 -6.53 3.48 -5.55
N LEU A 62 -6.88 4.42 -4.67
CA LEU A 62 -8.29 4.78 -4.40
C LEU A 62 -8.85 5.81 -5.38
N HIS A 63 -8.01 6.38 -6.25
CA HIS A 63 -8.47 7.36 -7.24
C HIS A 63 -9.08 6.65 -8.45
N LYS A 64 -10.35 6.93 -8.73
CA LYS A 64 -11.10 6.25 -9.82
C LYS A 64 -10.50 6.39 -11.22
N ASP A 65 -9.75 7.45 -11.47
CA ASP A 65 -9.15 7.76 -12.78
C ASP A 65 -7.63 7.51 -12.81
N ILE A 66 -7.06 6.76 -11.85
CA ILE A 66 -5.61 6.54 -11.75
C ILE A 66 -4.99 6.00 -13.07
N TYR A 67 -5.61 5.00 -13.67
CA TYR A 67 -5.15 4.43 -14.94
C TYR A 67 -5.17 5.44 -16.09
N LYS A 68 -6.20 6.29 -16.14
CA LYS A 68 -6.30 7.36 -17.16
C LYS A 68 -5.23 8.43 -16.95
N MET A 69 -4.91 8.76 -15.69
CA MET A 69 -3.84 9.72 -15.36
C MET A 69 -2.47 9.20 -15.81
N ILE A 70 -2.17 7.95 -15.52
CA ILE A 70 -0.91 7.30 -15.95
C ILE A 70 -0.82 7.27 -17.48
N LEU A 71 -1.88 6.82 -18.15
CA LEU A 71 -1.94 6.78 -19.61
C LEU A 71 -1.76 8.17 -20.24
N TYR A 72 -2.39 9.20 -19.66
CA TYR A 72 -2.25 10.56 -20.14
C TYR A 72 -0.82 11.10 -20.00
N ALA A 73 -0.16 10.85 -18.88
CA ALA A 73 1.23 11.23 -18.68
C ALA A 73 2.16 10.49 -19.66
N LYS A 74 1.93 9.18 -19.89
CA LYS A 74 2.65 8.41 -20.93
C LYS A 74 2.52 9.02 -22.31
N GLN A 75 1.32 9.48 -22.71
CA GLN A 75 1.08 10.14 -24.00
C GLN A 75 1.86 11.46 -24.15
N LYS A 76 2.29 12.06 -23.07
CA LYS A 76 3.16 13.24 -23.01
C LYS A 76 4.64 12.90 -22.88
N ASN A 77 5.02 11.62 -23.01
CA ASN A 77 6.38 11.11 -22.81
C ASN A 77 6.95 11.36 -21.39
N ILE A 78 6.08 11.37 -20.38
CA ILE A 78 6.45 11.55 -18.97
C ILE A 78 6.54 10.17 -18.33
N ARG A 79 7.64 9.86 -17.66
CA ARG A 79 7.77 8.65 -16.82
C ARG A 79 6.92 8.81 -15.59
N VAL A 80 6.12 7.79 -15.26
CA VAL A 80 5.24 7.83 -14.08
C VAL A 80 5.73 6.90 -13.01
N VAL A 81 5.91 7.45 -11.82
CA VAL A 81 6.19 6.72 -10.56
C VAL A 81 4.94 6.79 -9.68
N LEU A 82 4.50 5.66 -9.16
CA LEU A 82 3.33 5.57 -8.29
C LEU A 82 3.75 5.26 -6.86
N PHE A 83 3.45 6.15 -5.92
CA PHE A 83 3.65 5.92 -4.49
C PHE A 83 2.38 5.36 -3.89
N THR A 84 2.45 4.21 -3.25
CA THR A 84 1.27 3.51 -2.75
C THR A 84 1.51 2.86 -1.39
N SER A 85 0.47 2.80 -0.60
CA SER A 85 0.43 1.96 0.60
C SER A 85 0.27 0.47 0.30
N GLY A 86 0.08 0.10 -0.97
CA GLY A 86 -0.14 -1.26 -1.41
C GLY A 86 -1.58 -1.78 -1.22
N LEU A 87 -2.54 -0.89 -0.99
CA LEU A 87 -3.93 -1.25 -0.75
C LEU A 87 -4.85 -0.58 -1.78
N LYS A 88 -5.81 -1.33 -2.27
CA LYS A 88 -6.91 -0.80 -3.09
C LYS A 88 -8.25 -1.05 -2.40
N LYS A 89 -9.29 -0.31 -2.81
CA LYS A 89 -10.65 -0.56 -2.34
C LYS A 89 -11.10 -1.96 -2.80
N MET A 90 -11.59 -2.76 -1.88
CA MET A 90 -12.17 -4.05 -2.22
C MET A 90 -13.54 -3.84 -2.85
N THR A 91 -13.79 -4.55 -3.94
CA THR A 91 -15.12 -4.66 -4.52
C THR A 91 -15.76 -5.92 -3.96
N VAL A 92 -16.81 -5.76 -3.16
CA VAL A 92 -17.56 -6.90 -2.64
C VAL A 92 -18.22 -7.61 -3.83
N ASN A 93 -17.98 -8.90 -3.95
CA ASN A 93 -18.60 -9.73 -4.99
C ASN A 93 -19.77 -10.51 -4.37
N ASP A 94 -20.99 -10.04 -4.60
CA ASP A 94 -22.22 -10.68 -4.11
C ASP A 94 -22.36 -12.14 -4.55
N SER A 95 -21.84 -12.51 -5.71
CA SER A 95 -21.86 -13.91 -6.17
C SER A 95 -20.92 -14.77 -5.32
N THR A 96 -19.76 -14.27 -4.93
CA THR A 96 -18.83 -14.96 -4.04
C THR A 96 -19.44 -15.15 -2.65
N LEU A 97 -20.07 -14.12 -2.09
CA LEU A 97 -20.75 -14.24 -0.80
C LEU A 97 -21.86 -15.28 -0.83
N LYS A 98 -22.67 -15.31 -1.90
CA LYS A 98 -23.69 -16.33 -2.09
C LYS A 98 -23.10 -17.73 -2.19
N THR A 99 -22.01 -17.91 -2.92
CA THR A 99 -21.35 -19.22 -3.04
C THR A 99 -20.84 -19.70 -1.67
N ILE A 100 -20.19 -18.84 -0.90
CA ILE A 100 -19.71 -19.16 0.46
C ILE A 100 -20.88 -19.61 1.35
N GLU A 101 -21.99 -18.90 1.32
CA GLU A 101 -23.17 -19.25 2.13
C GLU A 101 -23.84 -20.55 1.67
N MET A 102 -23.89 -20.84 0.37
CA MET A 102 -24.38 -22.11 -0.17
C MET A 102 -23.50 -23.28 0.27
N GLU A 103 -22.19 -23.14 0.23
CA GLU A 103 -21.25 -24.16 0.70
C GLU A 103 -21.40 -24.39 2.21
N ARG A 104 -21.55 -23.32 3.00
CA ARG A 104 -21.85 -23.41 4.44
C ARG A 104 -23.09 -24.23 4.71
N GLN A 105 -24.20 -23.94 4.01
CA GLN A 105 -25.45 -24.67 4.19
C GLN A 105 -25.28 -26.15 3.86
N LYS A 106 -24.59 -26.48 2.76
CA LYS A 106 -24.33 -27.85 2.36
C LYS A 106 -23.53 -28.62 3.40
N ASP A 107 -22.48 -28.01 3.96
CA ASP A 107 -21.63 -28.64 4.97
C ASP A 107 -22.40 -28.86 6.30
N LEU A 108 -23.20 -27.87 6.70
CA LEU A 108 -24.06 -28.01 7.87
C LEU A 108 -25.11 -29.10 7.71
N GLU A 109 -25.75 -29.21 6.53
CA GLU A 109 -26.71 -30.28 6.23
C GLU A 109 -26.04 -31.67 6.28
N MET A 110 -24.80 -31.80 5.80
CA MET A 110 -24.04 -33.06 5.90
C MET A 110 -23.79 -33.49 7.35
N VAL A 111 -23.38 -32.53 8.18
CA VAL A 111 -23.13 -32.81 9.62
C VAL A 111 -24.43 -33.14 10.34
N LEU A 112 -25.48 -32.36 10.15
CA LEU A 112 -26.77 -32.59 10.80
C LEU A 112 -27.42 -33.95 10.43
N LYS A 113 -27.13 -34.50 9.23
CA LYS A 113 -27.59 -35.85 8.80
C LYS A 113 -26.79 -36.97 9.46
N ARG A 114 -25.50 -36.77 9.79
CA ARG A 114 -24.62 -37.80 10.29
C ARG A 114 -24.44 -37.75 11.80
N GLU A 115 -24.28 -36.56 12.33
CA GLU A 115 -23.94 -36.29 13.72
C GLU A 115 -24.71 -35.06 14.23
N PRO A 116 -26.05 -35.12 14.37
CA PRO A 116 -26.87 -33.95 14.67
C PRO A 116 -26.54 -33.28 16.00
N ASP A 117 -26.01 -34.03 16.95
CA ASP A 117 -25.66 -33.54 18.29
C ASP A 117 -24.19 -33.08 18.41
N ASN A 118 -23.42 -33.08 17.31
CA ASN A 118 -22.03 -32.66 17.32
C ASN A 118 -21.92 -31.11 17.26
N SER A 119 -22.22 -30.47 18.37
CA SER A 119 -22.17 -29.01 18.50
C SER A 119 -20.80 -28.42 18.19
N PHE A 120 -19.71 -29.11 18.52
CA PHE A 120 -18.34 -28.68 18.23
C PHE A 120 -18.09 -28.56 16.74
N LEU A 121 -18.51 -29.56 15.95
CA LEU A 121 -18.31 -29.57 14.50
C LEU A 121 -19.19 -28.50 13.83
N ILE A 122 -20.43 -28.33 14.27
CA ILE A 122 -21.33 -27.27 13.80
C ILE A 122 -20.75 -25.88 14.08
N GLU A 123 -20.22 -25.66 15.27
CA GLU A 123 -19.59 -24.38 15.64
C GLU A 123 -18.32 -24.12 14.80
N SER A 124 -17.50 -25.15 14.58
CA SER A 124 -16.28 -25.05 13.79
C SER A 124 -16.57 -24.68 12.34
N ILE A 125 -17.61 -25.28 11.71
CA ILE A 125 -18.07 -24.94 10.37
C ILE A 125 -18.53 -23.48 10.32
N ASN A 126 -19.39 -23.07 11.25
CA ASN A 126 -19.89 -21.71 11.31
C ASN A 126 -18.72 -20.71 11.43
N LYS A 127 -17.80 -20.94 12.34
CA LYS A 127 -16.63 -20.08 12.55
C LYS A 127 -15.74 -20.00 11.31
N HIS A 128 -15.58 -21.11 10.59
CA HIS A 128 -14.82 -21.13 9.33
C HIS A 128 -15.48 -20.21 8.28
N TYR A 129 -16.78 -20.41 8.02
CA TYR A 129 -17.50 -19.64 7.00
C TYR A 129 -17.69 -18.18 7.40
N ASP A 130 -17.93 -17.87 8.68
CA ASP A 130 -17.93 -16.49 9.18
C ASP A 130 -16.59 -15.79 8.92
N SER A 131 -15.47 -16.52 9.06
CA SER A 131 -14.15 -15.98 8.74
C SER A 131 -13.99 -15.70 7.25
N LEU A 132 -14.47 -16.58 6.36
CA LEU A 132 -14.44 -16.36 4.91
C LEU A 132 -15.31 -15.15 4.51
N ILE A 133 -16.51 -15.03 5.06
CA ILE A 133 -17.40 -13.88 4.83
C ILE A 133 -16.73 -12.59 5.31
N LYS A 134 -16.13 -12.61 6.50
CA LYS A 134 -15.41 -11.46 7.05
C LYS A 134 -14.25 -11.02 6.16
N LEU A 135 -13.54 -11.95 5.53
CA LEU A 135 -12.50 -11.63 4.55
C LEU A 135 -13.08 -10.92 3.32
N GLN A 136 -14.22 -11.37 2.80
CA GLN A 136 -14.88 -10.74 1.65
C GLN A 136 -15.46 -9.35 1.97
N LEU A 137 -15.72 -9.07 3.24
CA LEU A 137 -16.24 -7.77 3.70
C LEU A 137 -15.15 -6.79 4.14
N GLN A 138 -13.86 -7.13 3.98
CA GLN A 138 -12.78 -6.18 4.25
C GLN A 138 -12.88 -4.97 3.31
N PRO A 139 -12.66 -3.75 3.82
CA PRO A 139 -12.77 -2.55 3.00
C PRO A 139 -11.65 -2.43 1.96
N PHE A 140 -10.53 -3.14 2.18
CA PHE A 140 -9.33 -3.08 1.34
C PHE A 140 -8.79 -4.47 1.03
N SER A 141 -8.17 -4.59 -0.14
CA SER A 141 -7.47 -5.79 -0.59
C SER A 141 -6.10 -5.44 -1.16
N SER A 142 -5.30 -6.45 -1.43
CA SER A 142 -4.08 -6.33 -2.21
C SER A 142 -4.37 -5.83 -3.63
N ILE A 143 -3.36 -5.18 -4.23
CA ILE A 143 -3.35 -4.86 -5.66
C ILE A 143 -3.03 -6.18 -6.39
N SER A 144 -3.93 -6.60 -7.26
CA SER A 144 -3.83 -7.91 -7.93
C SER A 144 -2.86 -7.89 -9.12
N LYS A 145 -2.46 -9.09 -9.58
CA LYS A 145 -1.67 -9.24 -10.82
C LYS A 145 -2.35 -8.59 -12.04
N SER A 146 -3.68 -8.68 -12.12
CA SER A 146 -4.44 -8.03 -13.20
C SER A 146 -4.42 -6.51 -13.10
N ASP A 147 -4.44 -5.93 -11.89
CA ASP A 147 -4.26 -4.49 -11.71
C ASP A 147 -2.87 -4.04 -12.17
N PHE A 148 -1.82 -4.78 -11.82
CA PHE A 148 -0.46 -4.46 -12.25
C PHE A 148 -0.29 -4.57 -13.76
N LYS A 149 -0.93 -5.55 -14.40
CA LYS A 149 -0.97 -5.63 -15.86
C LYS A 149 -1.59 -4.37 -16.46
N LEU A 150 -2.72 -3.91 -15.95
CA LEU A 150 -3.38 -2.68 -16.39
C LEU A 150 -2.51 -1.43 -16.13
N LEU A 151 -1.85 -1.34 -14.98
CA LEU A 151 -0.93 -0.24 -14.65
C LEU A 151 0.24 -0.20 -15.64
N LYS A 152 0.84 -1.35 -15.96
CA LYS A 152 1.92 -1.46 -16.96
C LYS A 152 1.44 -1.06 -18.36
N GLU A 153 0.31 -1.56 -18.80
CA GLU A 153 -0.31 -1.19 -20.10
C GLU A 153 -0.59 0.31 -20.16
N ALA A 154 -1.07 0.91 -19.07
CA ALA A 154 -1.24 2.35 -18.96
C ALA A 154 0.08 3.13 -19.03
N GLY A 155 1.21 2.49 -18.73
CA GLY A 155 2.56 3.06 -18.86
C GLY A 155 3.22 3.39 -17.53
N LEU A 156 2.81 2.73 -16.45
CA LEU A 156 3.52 2.84 -15.18
C LEU A 156 4.98 2.41 -15.35
N PHE A 157 5.91 3.28 -14.98
CA PHE A 157 7.34 3.03 -15.06
C PHE A 157 7.85 2.35 -13.79
N LYS A 158 7.47 2.87 -12.62
CA LYS A 158 7.91 2.41 -11.31
C LYS A 158 6.78 2.48 -10.29
N ILE A 159 6.78 1.58 -9.34
CA ILE A 159 5.93 1.64 -8.15
C ILE A 159 6.79 1.65 -6.89
N VAL A 160 6.38 2.43 -5.91
CA VAL A 160 7.07 2.60 -4.63
C VAL A 160 6.10 2.28 -3.51
N PHE A 161 6.44 1.29 -2.69
CA PHE A 161 5.64 0.90 -1.54
C PHE A 161 6.24 1.41 -0.24
N ASP A 162 5.38 1.74 0.72
CA ASP A 162 5.79 2.02 2.10
C ASP A 162 5.77 0.74 2.95
N MET A 163 6.95 0.32 3.41
CA MET A 163 7.12 -0.79 4.34
C MET A 163 8.04 -0.36 5.47
N GLN A 164 7.52 -0.25 6.69
CA GLN A 164 8.23 0.44 7.76
C GLN A 164 8.83 -0.48 8.83
N ALA A 165 8.52 -1.77 8.84
CA ALA A 165 9.09 -2.70 9.79
C ALA A 165 8.98 -4.16 9.33
N TYR A 166 9.86 -5.01 9.86
CA TYR A 166 9.80 -6.46 9.68
C TYR A 166 8.64 -7.07 10.46
N THR A 167 8.47 -6.70 11.73
CA THR A 167 7.39 -7.22 12.56
C THR A 167 6.04 -6.58 12.25
N SER A 168 4.97 -7.37 12.35
CA SER A 168 3.60 -6.88 12.16
C SER A 168 3.22 -5.82 13.18
N GLU A 169 3.70 -5.95 14.41
CA GLU A 169 3.37 -5.04 15.51
C GLU A 169 3.87 -3.63 15.24
N VAL A 170 5.16 -3.51 14.93
CA VAL A 170 5.80 -2.21 14.70
C VAL A 170 5.27 -1.59 13.40
N ASP A 171 5.12 -2.38 12.33
CA ASP A 171 4.58 -1.89 11.07
C ASP A 171 3.13 -1.41 11.22
N ASN A 172 2.26 -2.20 11.86
CA ASN A 172 0.88 -1.82 12.10
C ASN A 172 0.75 -0.57 12.98
N TYR A 173 1.60 -0.44 14.00
CA TYR A 173 1.68 0.75 14.84
C TYR A 173 2.06 1.98 14.03
N LEU A 174 3.16 1.94 13.28
CA LEU A 174 3.66 3.07 12.51
C LEU A 174 2.72 3.46 11.36
N MET A 175 2.18 2.48 10.65
CA MET A 175 1.33 2.69 9.48
C MET A 175 -0.14 2.92 9.83
N GLY A 176 -0.55 2.71 11.08
CA GLY A 176 -1.95 2.81 11.51
C GLY A 176 -2.86 1.84 10.75
N ARG A 177 -2.39 0.61 10.50
CA ARG A 177 -3.10 -0.45 9.77
C ARG A 177 -3.23 -1.72 10.63
N ASN A 178 -4.07 -2.65 10.22
CA ASN A 178 -4.23 -3.95 10.89
C ASN A 178 -3.37 -5.03 10.22
N HIS A 179 -3.28 -6.21 10.86
CA HIS A 179 -2.50 -7.33 10.36
C HIS A 179 -2.93 -7.77 8.95
N MET A 180 -4.23 -7.85 8.67
CA MET A 180 -4.75 -8.24 7.35
C MET A 180 -4.30 -7.26 6.25
N ASN A 181 -4.37 -5.96 6.52
CA ASN A 181 -3.90 -4.95 5.56
C ASN A 181 -2.39 -5.07 5.33
N ARG A 182 -1.60 -5.42 6.35
CA ARG A 182 -0.17 -5.70 6.16
C ARG A 182 0.07 -6.90 5.26
N CYS A 183 -0.65 -8.01 5.43
CA CYS A 183 -0.58 -9.16 4.53
C CYS A 183 -0.94 -8.76 3.09
N ASN A 184 -2.02 -7.98 2.91
CA ASN A 184 -2.40 -7.46 1.59
C ASN A 184 -1.30 -6.61 0.94
N VAL A 185 -0.55 -5.84 1.73
CA VAL A 185 0.59 -5.05 1.22
C VAL A 185 1.73 -5.95 0.75
N LEU A 186 2.09 -6.98 1.51
CA LEU A 186 3.11 -7.96 1.11
C LEU A 186 2.69 -8.68 -0.19
N ASP A 187 1.43 -9.09 -0.29
CA ASP A 187 0.87 -9.66 -1.52
C ASP A 187 0.96 -8.69 -2.70
N SER A 188 0.72 -7.40 -2.45
CA SER A 188 0.82 -6.36 -3.50
C SER A 188 2.27 -6.19 -3.97
N ILE A 189 3.24 -6.15 -3.05
CA ILE A 189 4.67 -6.08 -3.38
C ILE A 189 5.07 -7.31 -4.21
N TYR A 190 4.67 -8.50 -3.78
CA TYR A 190 4.93 -9.73 -4.51
C TYR A 190 4.27 -9.74 -5.90
N ASN A 191 3.01 -9.33 -6.02
CA ASN A 191 2.33 -9.24 -7.31
C ASN A 191 2.98 -8.22 -8.25
N ALA A 192 3.48 -7.09 -7.72
CA ALA A 192 4.21 -6.08 -8.49
C ALA A 192 5.53 -6.63 -9.03
N SER A 193 6.28 -7.36 -8.21
CA SER A 193 7.56 -7.94 -8.59
C SER A 193 7.47 -8.95 -9.75
N LEU A 194 6.28 -9.53 -9.96
CA LEU A 194 5.98 -10.45 -11.05
C LEU A 194 5.49 -9.75 -12.33
N ALA A 195 5.23 -8.44 -12.28
CA ALA A 195 4.57 -7.71 -13.38
C ALA A 195 5.55 -6.97 -14.31
N ASP A 196 6.87 -7.18 -14.13
CA ASP A 196 7.92 -6.49 -14.90
C ASP A 196 7.75 -4.96 -14.83
N ILE A 197 7.49 -4.45 -13.63
CA ILE A 197 7.48 -3.04 -13.21
C ILE A 197 8.61 -2.87 -12.21
N LEU A 198 9.33 -1.74 -12.25
CA LEU A 198 10.32 -1.44 -11.22
C LEU A 198 9.64 -1.26 -9.87
N VAL A 199 10.11 -2.00 -8.85
CA VAL A 199 9.53 -1.99 -7.50
C VAL A 199 10.55 -1.48 -6.51
N ASP A 200 10.27 -0.34 -5.90
CA ASP A 200 11.08 0.21 -4.83
C ASP A 200 10.30 0.17 -3.50
N ILE A 201 11.03 0.13 -2.41
CA ILE A 201 10.48 0.21 -1.05
C ILE A 201 10.98 1.49 -0.40
N HIS A 202 10.10 2.24 0.25
CA HIS A 202 10.45 3.34 1.13
C HIS A 202 10.48 2.89 2.59
N PHE A 203 11.58 3.18 3.24
CA PHE A 203 11.78 2.98 4.68
C PHE A 203 12.21 4.31 5.32
N VAL A 204 11.50 4.72 6.35
CA VAL A 204 11.83 5.90 7.16
C VAL A 204 12.36 5.41 8.50
N PRO A 205 13.67 5.56 8.80
CA PRO A 205 14.19 5.16 10.10
C PRO A 205 13.63 6.02 11.22
N MET A 206 12.95 5.36 12.13
CA MET A 206 12.33 5.94 13.31
C MET A 206 12.68 5.10 14.54
N ARG A 207 12.55 5.67 15.75
CA ARG A 207 12.93 4.97 16.98
C ARG A 207 12.30 3.57 17.13
N PRO A 208 11.00 3.35 16.77
CA PRO A 208 10.42 2.01 16.88
C PRO A 208 10.95 0.98 15.89
N ASN A 209 11.42 1.39 14.68
CA ASN A 209 11.71 0.46 13.60
C ASN A 209 13.17 0.39 13.16
N VAL A 210 14.01 1.31 13.60
CA VAL A 210 15.40 1.41 13.11
C VAL A 210 16.22 0.13 13.30
N LYS A 211 15.91 -0.66 14.31
CA LYS A 211 16.57 -1.95 14.59
C LYS A 211 16.04 -3.12 13.75
N GLU A 212 14.90 -2.95 13.09
CA GLU A 212 14.27 -4.02 12.29
C GLU A 212 14.65 -3.95 10.80
N LEU A 213 15.52 -2.99 10.41
CA LEU A 213 15.92 -2.87 9.01
C LEU A 213 16.67 -4.09 8.48
N PRO A 214 17.58 -4.75 9.22
CA PRO A 214 18.27 -5.95 8.72
C PRO A 214 17.29 -7.06 8.36
N GLU A 215 16.36 -7.39 9.25
CA GLU A 215 15.36 -8.44 9.05
C GLU A 215 14.36 -8.06 7.94
N LEU A 216 14.05 -6.76 7.81
CA LEU A 216 13.22 -6.26 6.71
C LEU A 216 13.93 -6.44 5.36
N ILE A 217 15.23 -6.14 5.27
CA ILE A 217 16.05 -6.37 4.07
C ILE A 217 16.05 -7.86 3.72
N GLU A 218 16.25 -8.73 4.70
CA GLU A 218 16.22 -10.17 4.49
C GLU A 218 14.86 -10.65 3.96
N LEU A 219 13.75 -10.21 4.55
CA LEU A 219 12.41 -10.50 4.06
C LEU A 219 12.22 -10.06 2.61
N LEU A 220 12.60 -8.83 2.30
CA LEU A 220 12.41 -8.23 0.98
C LEU A 220 13.37 -8.82 -0.07
N SER A 221 14.51 -9.37 0.33
CA SER A 221 15.44 -10.08 -0.57
C SER A 221 14.83 -11.35 -1.18
N LEU A 222 13.79 -11.92 -0.54
CA LEU A 222 13.03 -13.04 -1.07
C LEU A 222 12.08 -12.65 -2.21
N ILE A 223 11.90 -11.34 -2.42
CA ILE A 223 11.03 -10.77 -3.45
C ILE A 223 11.93 -9.98 -4.40
N ASN A 224 11.68 -10.08 -5.70
CA ASN A 224 12.43 -9.34 -6.71
C ASN A 224 12.06 -7.84 -6.69
N ILE A 225 12.64 -7.08 -5.76
CA ILE A 225 12.54 -5.62 -5.67
C ILE A 225 13.81 -4.97 -6.23
N ASN A 226 13.71 -3.73 -6.71
CA ASN A 226 14.85 -3.02 -7.29
C ASN A 226 15.74 -2.38 -6.22
N GLN A 227 15.14 -1.70 -5.23
CA GLN A 227 15.89 -1.06 -4.16
C GLN A 227 15.03 -0.72 -2.95
N ILE A 228 15.69 -0.51 -1.82
CA ILE A 228 15.11 0.09 -0.61
C ILE A 228 15.67 1.49 -0.48
N ASN A 229 14.78 2.48 -0.51
CA ASN A 229 15.14 3.89 -0.31
C ASN A 229 14.99 4.26 1.16
N ILE A 230 16.08 4.62 1.80
CA ILE A 230 16.08 5.09 3.18
C ILE A 230 15.88 6.60 3.20
N LEU A 231 14.75 7.03 3.76
CA LEU A 231 14.32 8.42 3.76
C LEU A 231 14.49 9.07 5.12
N LYS A 232 14.86 10.34 5.13
CA LYS A 232 14.92 11.10 6.38
C LYS A 232 13.50 11.32 6.94
N PHE A 233 13.33 11.10 8.25
CA PHE A 233 12.11 11.49 8.95
C PHE A 233 11.89 13.01 8.86
N VAL A 234 10.67 13.42 8.44
CA VAL A 234 10.28 14.82 8.31
C VAL A 234 9.19 15.12 9.35
N PRO A 235 9.44 16.00 10.33
CA PRO A 235 8.47 16.38 11.36
C PRO A 235 7.43 17.34 10.81
N GLN A 236 6.51 16.83 9.99
CA GLN A 236 5.40 17.56 9.40
C GLN A 236 4.11 16.74 9.53
N GLY A 237 2.94 17.39 9.53
CA GLY A 237 1.66 16.71 9.69
C GLY A 237 1.60 15.90 10.99
N ARG A 238 1.18 14.62 10.92
CA ARG A 238 1.20 13.71 12.06
C ARG A 238 2.62 13.39 12.54
N GLY A 239 3.60 13.44 11.65
CA GLY A 239 5.01 13.30 12.05
C GLY A 239 5.46 14.35 13.05
N ARG A 240 4.93 15.59 12.97
CA ARG A 240 5.18 16.64 13.99
C ARG A 240 4.49 16.31 15.31
N ASP A 241 3.27 15.82 15.27
CA ASP A 241 2.51 15.48 16.50
C ASP A 241 3.16 14.33 17.29
N ASN A 242 3.88 13.45 16.59
CA ASN A 242 4.54 12.27 17.11
C ASN A 242 6.08 12.38 17.13
N GLU A 243 6.65 13.56 16.89
CA GLU A 243 8.11 13.74 16.74
C GLU A 243 8.90 13.18 17.92
N SER A 244 8.44 13.43 19.14
CA SER A 244 9.13 12.99 20.35
C SER A 244 9.24 11.47 20.50
N SER A 245 8.28 10.71 19.96
CA SER A 245 8.26 9.24 20.01
C SER A 245 8.90 8.58 18.76
N LEU A 246 8.95 9.28 17.64
CA LEU A 246 9.38 8.70 16.37
C LEU A 246 10.81 9.10 15.97
N LYS A 247 11.17 10.35 16.15
CA LYS A 247 12.45 10.90 15.67
C LYS A 247 13.63 10.29 16.41
N LEU A 248 14.63 9.83 15.66
CA LEU A 248 15.91 9.43 16.22
C LEU A 248 16.64 10.66 16.81
N SER A 249 17.32 10.49 17.93
CA SER A 249 18.32 11.45 18.39
C SER A 249 19.51 11.48 17.42
N ASP A 250 20.33 12.52 17.51
CA ASP A 250 21.53 12.61 16.67
C ASP A 250 22.47 11.42 16.92
N GLU A 251 22.59 10.96 18.16
CA GLU A 251 23.39 9.79 18.49
C GLU A 251 22.82 8.50 17.89
N GLU A 252 21.48 8.28 17.97
CA GLU A 252 20.82 7.13 17.36
C GLU A 252 20.96 7.17 15.83
N LEU A 253 20.84 8.35 15.23
CA LEU A 253 21.01 8.54 13.78
C LEU A 253 22.44 8.23 13.35
N MET A 254 23.45 8.73 14.08
CA MET A 254 24.86 8.45 13.75
C MET A 254 25.18 6.96 13.87
N LYS A 255 24.67 6.26 14.89
CA LYS A 255 24.81 4.80 15.01
C LYS A 255 24.18 4.08 13.81
N PHE A 256 22.98 4.51 13.39
CA PHE A 256 22.30 3.94 12.25
C PHE A 256 23.07 4.17 10.94
N LEU A 257 23.60 5.39 10.70
CA LEU A 257 24.41 5.68 9.52
C LEU A 257 25.70 4.85 9.48
N SER A 258 26.40 4.72 10.63
CA SER A 258 27.57 3.86 10.73
C SER A 258 27.26 2.39 10.46
N TYR A 259 26.09 1.92 10.88
CA TYR A 259 25.61 0.58 10.53
C TYR A 259 25.44 0.42 9.02
N LEU A 260 24.79 1.38 8.34
CA LEU A 260 24.60 1.33 6.87
C LEU A 260 25.94 1.30 6.14
N GLU A 261 26.88 2.18 6.50
CA GLU A 261 28.21 2.23 5.88
C GLU A 261 29.00 0.93 6.04
N SER A 262 28.76 0.18 7.11
CA SER A 262 29.50 -1.06 7.40
C SER A 262 28.88 -2.31 6.83
N ASN A 263 27.59 -2.30 6.46
CA ASN A 263 26.81 -3.52 6.14
C ASN A 263 26.05 -3.46 4.81
N ILE A 264 26.01 -2.30 4.17
CA ILE A 264 25.34 -2.07 2.89
C ILE A 264 26.25 -1.34 1.91
#